data_e235ef5804a58e63f133a07e1e803c0f
#
_entry.id   e235ef5804a58e63f133a07e1e803c0f
#
_cell.length_a   1.000
_cell.length_b   1.000
_cell.length_c   1.000
_cell.angle_alpha   90.00
_cell.angle_beta   90.00
_cell.angle_gamma   90.00
#
_symmetry.space_group_name_H-M   'P 1'
#
loop_
_entity.id
_entity.type
_entity.pdbx_description
1 polymer ?
#
loop_
_entity_poly.entity_id
_entity_poly.type
_entity_poly.pdbx_seq_one_letter_code
_entity_poly.pdbx_strand_id
1 'polypeptide(L)'
;MANFRDLDAVVSLADQMGSDVEGPVVLMNVFTVDSKDVDALVAAWSHDADFMKMQPGYISTQLHQGIAGSTTFINYAVWESVGAFREAFMHPEFQSRINQYPESAVAFPHLFKKLAVEGHCVA
;
A
#
# COMPACT_ATOMS: atom_id res chain seq x y z
N MET A 1 4.26 -15.22 -4.04
CA MET A 1 4.37 -14.39 -2.83
C MET A 1 5.08 -13.09 -3.16
N ALA A 2 4.48 -11.96 -2.81
CA ALA A 2 5.11 -10.67 -3.06
C ALA A 2 6.33 -10.47 -2.17
N ASN A 3 7.38 -9.86 -2.73
CA ASN A 3 8.55 -9.44 -1.96
C ASN A 3 8.34 -8.00 -1.52
N PHE A 4 8.42 -7.74 -0.23
CA PHE A 4 8.34 -6.38 0.31
C PHE A 4 9.74 -5.79 0.43
N ARG A 5 9.87 -4.53 0.02
CA ARG A 5 11.09 -3.74 0.17
C ARG A 5 10.75 -2.35 0.67
N ASP A 6 11.69 -1.72 1.33
CA ASP A 6 11.52 -0.36 1.80
C ASP A 6 11.77 0.64 0.67
N LEU A 7 10.83 1.57 0.49
CA LEU A 7 10.95 2.65 -0.48
C LEU A 7 12.04 3.64 -0.04
N ASP A 8 12.11 3.91 1.25
CA ASP A 8 13.04 4.85 1.86
C ASP A 8 14.19 4.05 2.50
N ALA A 9 15.43 4.41 2.16
CA ALA A 9 16.60 3.70 2.66
C ALA A 9 16.89 3.97 4.15
N VAL A 10 16.31 5.03 4.71
CA VAL A 10 16.56 5.46 6.09
C VAL A 10 15.41 5.13 7.02
N VAL A 11 14.16 5.37 6.57
CA VAL A 11 12.97 5.14 7.37
C VAL A 11 12.18 4.00 6.76
N SER A 12 12.12 2.88 7.46
CA SER A 12 11.39 1.69 7.00
C SER A 12 9.89 1.82 7.26
N LEU A 13 9.09 0.99 6.59
CA LEU A 13 7.67 0.88 6.92
C LEU A 13 7.46 0.46 8.38
N ALA A 14 8.30 -0.43 8.89
CA ALA A 14 8.23 -0.86 10.29
C ALA A 14 8.42 0.33 11.25
N ASP A 15 9.38 1.22 10.94
CA ASP A 15 9.57 2.45 11.72
C ASP A 15 8.33 3.33 11.67
N GLN A 16 7.73 3.47 10.48
CA GLN A 16 6.53 4.29 10.31
C GLN A 16 5.33 3.75 11.07
N MET A 17 5.17 2.43 11.11
CA MET A 17 4.07 1.79 11.85
C MET A 17 4.19 1.97 13.36
N GLY A 18 5.37 2.28 13.87
CA GLY A 18 5.60 2.64 15.26
C GLY A 18 5.49 4.13 15.55
N SER A 19 5.15 4.94 14.55
CA SER A 19 5.08 6.40 14.68
C SER A 19 3.84 6.85 15.46
N ASP A 20 3.98 7.95 16.19
CA ASP A 20 2.90 8.62 16.91
C ASP A 20 2.21 9.71 16.07
N VAL A 21 2.45 9.75 14.77
CA VAL A 21 1.82 10.73 13.89
C VAL A 21 0.30 10.61 14.00
N GLU A 22 -0.37 11.73 14.26
CA GLU A 22 -1.82 11.77 14.40
C GLU A 22 -2.51 12.09 13.07
N GLY A 23 -3.78 11.67 13.00
CA GLY A 23 -4.65 11.96 11.89
C GLY A 23 -4.48 11.01 10.71
N PRO A 24 -5.17 11.30 9.60
CA PRO A 24 -5.14 10.43 8.44
C PRO A 24 -3.77 10.32 7.81
N VAL A 25 -3.46 9.12 7.31
CA VAL A 25 -2.24 8.82 6.58
C VAL A 25 -2.58 8.21 5.23
N VAL A 26 -1.68 8.38 4.28
CA VAL A 26 -1.81 7.84 2.94
C VAL A 26 -0.78 6.73 2.78
N LEU A 27 -1.26 5.54 2.43
CA LEU A 27 -0.39 4.46 1.98
C LEU A 27 -0.21 4.60 0.48
N MET A 28 1.01 4.76 0.04
CA MET A 28 1.37 4.59 -1.36
C MET A 28 2.21 3.33 -1.47
N ASN A 29 1.69 2.34 -2.16
CA ASN A 29 2.38 1.08 -2.35
C ASN A 29 2.69 0.91 -3.83
N VAL A 30 3.96 1.01 -4.18
CA VAL A 30 4.42 0.82 -5.55
C VAL A 30 4.68 -0.67 -5.75
N PHE A 31 4.09 -1.24 -6.81
CA PHE A 31 4.34 -2.62 -7.21
C PHE A 31 5.06 -2.64 -8.54
N THR A 32 6.03 -3.53 -8.66
CA THR A 32 6.58 -3.93 -9.97
C THR A 32 6.32 -5.41 -10.16
N VAL A 33 6.08 -5.83 -11.39
CA VAL A 33 5.78 -7.22 -11.71
C VAL A 33 6.18 -7.53 -13.15
N ASP A 34 6.47 -8.79 -13.45
CA ASP A 34 6.71 -9.22 -14.82
C ASP A 34 5.41 -9.10 -15.64
N SER A 35 5.54 -8.79 -16.93
CA SER A 35 4.37 -8.60 -17.81
C SER A 35 3.44 -9.82 -17.85
N LYS A 36 3.99 -11.02 -17.76
CA LYS A 36 3.21 -12.26 -17.77
C LYS A 36 2.35 -12.44 -16.51
N ASP A 37 2.66 -11.72 -15.43
CA ASP A 37 2.03 -11.87 -14.13
C ASP A 37 1.09 -10.71 -13.76
N VAL A 38 0.82 -9.79 -14.69
CA VAL A 38 -0.03 -8.62 -14.43
C VAL A 38 -1.43 -9.02 -13.96
N ASP A 39 -2.07 -9.95 -14.66
CA ASP A 39 -3.42 -10.38 -14.29
C ASP A 39 -3.43 -11.06 -12.92
N ALA A 40 -2.41 -11.84 -12.62
CA ALA A 40 -2.26 -12.48 -11.31
C ALA A 40 -2.07 -11.46 -10.19
N LEU A 41 -1.30 -10.39 -10.44
CA LEU A 41 -1.14 -9.31 -9.47
C LEU A 41 -2.45 -8.61 -9.19
N VAL A 42 -3.21 -8.26 -10.23
CA VAL A 42 -4.50 -7.56 -10.08
C VAL A 42 -5.48 -8.44 -9.30
N ALA A 43 -5.53 -9.74 -9.59
CA ALA A 43 -6.39 -10.67 -8.88
C ALA A 43 -6.01 -10.77 -7.39
N ALA A 44 -4.73 -10.88 -7.08
CA ALA A 44 -4.24 -10.93 -5.71
C ALA A 44 -4.51 -9.63 -4.96
N TRP A 45 -4.30 -8.49 -5.62
CA TRP A 45 -4.61 -7.18 -5.05
C TRP A 45 -6.10 -7.03 -4.74
N SER A 46 -6.97 -7.48 -5.64
CA SER A 46 -8.42 -7.44 -5.42
C SER A 46 -8.82 -8.26 -4.20
N HIS A 47 -8.20 -9.42 -4.02
CA HIS A 47 -8.45 -10.30 -2.88
C HIS A 47 -8.01 -9.64 -1.55
N ASP A 48 -6.86 -8.97 -1.56
CA ASP A 48 -6.38 -8.19 -0.41
C ASP A 48 -7.30 -7.02 -0.12
N ALA A 49 -7.74 -6.31 -1.16
CA ALA A 49 -8.62 -5.15 -1.02
C ALA A 49 -9.96 -5.54 -0.39
N ASP A 50 -10.48 -6.72 -0.70
CA ASP A 50 -11.71 -7.23 -0.08
C ASP A 50 -11.59 -7.34 1.44
N PHE A 51 -10.43 -7.73 1.93
CA PHE A 51 -10.16 -7.76 3.36
C PHE A 51 -9.98 -6.35 3.93
N MET A 52 -9.13 -5.54 3.28
CA MET A 52 -8.75 -4.21 3.78
C MET A 52 -9.94 -3.27 3.91
N LYS A 53 -10.86 -3.29 2.94
CA LYS A 53 -12.03 -2.40 2.95
C LYS A 53 -12.99 -2.67 4.11
N MET A 54 -12.88 -3.81 4.78
CA MET A 54 -13.70 -4.17 5.92
C MET A 54 -13.03 -3.84 7.26
N GLN A 55 -11.81 -3.31 7.24
CA GLN A 55 -11.07 -3.06 8.47
C GLN A 55 -11.41 -1.71 9.08
N PRO A 56 -11.43 -1.61 10.43
CA PRO A 56 -11.65 -0.34 11.09
C PRO A 56 -10.60 0.70 10.66
N GLY A 57 -11.06 1.90 10.35
CA GLY A 57 -10.17 2.99 9.96
C GLY A 57 -9.79 3.04 8.48
N TYR A 58 -10.24 2.08 7.69
CA TYR A 58 -10.10 2.15 6.23
C TYR A 58 -11.00 3.28 5.70
N ILE A 59 -10.43 4.10 4.81
CA ILE A 59 -11.20 5.19 4.17
C ILE A 59 -11.39 4.90 2.67
N SER A 60 -10.30 4.68 1.93
CA SER A 60 -10.39 4.46 0.48
C SER A 60 -9.15 3.76 -0.06
N THR A 61 -9.29 3.20 -1.24
CA THR A 61 -8.17 2.66 -2.00
C THR A 61 -8.41 2.86 -3.50
N GLN A 62 -7.34 3.02 -4.25
CA GLN A 62 -7.38 3.14 -5.70
C GLN A 62 -6.10 2.58 -6.30
N LEU A 63 -6.25 1.54 -7.10
CA LEU A 63 -5.12 0.97 -7.85
C LEU A 63 -4.92 1.75 -9.13
N HIS A 64 -3.66 2.06 -9.44
CA HIS A 64 -3.25 2.73 -10.67
C HIS A 64 -2.23 1.85 -11.39
N GLN A 65 -2.27 1.87 -12.70
CA GLN A 65 -1.25 1.23 -13.53
C GLN A 65 -0.51 2.29 -14.33
N GLY A 66 0.80 2.14 -14.47
CA GLY A 66 1.58 2.99 -15.36
C GLY A 66 1.06 2.92 -16.79
N ILE A 67 1.13 4.01 -17.51
CA ILE A 67 0.66 4.09 -18.91
C ILE A 67 1.71 3.50 -19.86
N ALA A 68 1.31 3.39 -21.15
CA ALA A 68 2.19 2.96 -22.23
C ALA A 68 2.75 1.53 -22.04
N GLY A 69 1.90 0.62 -21.53
CA GLY A 69 2.30 -0.79 -21.35
C GLY A 69 3.17 -1.04 -20.13
N SER A 70 3.25 -0.07 -19.23
CA SER A 70 4.00 -0.23 -17.97
C SER A 70 3.43 -1.35 -17.12
N THR A 71 4.31 -2.08 -16.45
CA THR A 71 3.96 -3.09 -15.45
C THR A 71 4.23 -2.62 -14.03
N THR A 72 4.30 -1.31 -13.83
CA THR A 72 4.40 -0.68 -12.52
C THR A 72 3.03 -0.20 -12.09
N PHE A 73 2.66 -0.50 -10.85
CA PHE A 73 1.37 -0.14 -10.28
C PHE A 73 1.58 0.69 -9.02
N ILE A 74 0.61 1.52 -8.68
CA ILE A 74 0.56 2.21 -7.40
C ILE A 74 -0.82 1.98 -6.78
N ASN A 75 -0.84 1.55 -5.52
CA ASN A 75 -2.04 1.59 -4.71
C ASN A 75 -1.99 2.85 -3.84
N TYR A 76 -2.98 3.71 -4.03
CA TYR A 76 -3.17 4.92 -3.23
C TYR A 76 -4.30 4.64 -2.25
N ALA A 77 -3.98 4.48 -0.97
CA ALA A 77 -4.97 4.16 0.05
C ALA A 77 -4.93 5.18 1.18
N VAL A 78 -6.10 5.50 1.72
CA VAL A 78 -6.20 6.44 2.84
C VAL A 78 -6.75 5.70 4.05
N TRP A 79 -6.08 5.90 5.20
CA TRP A 79 -6.44 5.32 6.49
C TRP A 79 -6.62 6.44 7.53
N GLU A 80 -7.51 6.23 8.48
CA GLU A 80 -7.76 7.21 9.53
C GLU A 80 -6.54 7.50 10.40
N SER A 81 -5.65 6.50 10.56
CA SER A 81 -4.48 6.63 11.42
C SER A 81 -3.42 5.59 11.07
N VAL A 82 -2.23 5.82 11.55
CA VAL A 82 -1.14 4.83 11.49
C VAL A 82 -1.57 3.54 12.19
N GLY A 83 -2.20 3.65 13.36
CA GLY A 83 -2.64 2.49 14.12
C GLY A 83 -3.65 1.63 13.39
N ALA A 84 -4.61 2.24 12.71
CA ALA A 84 -5.60 1.52 11.90
C ALA A 84 -4.93 0.74 10.77
N PHE A 85 -4.01 1.38 10.06
CA PHE A 85 -3.23 0.70 9.03
C PHE A 85 -2.42 -0.46 9.61
N ARG A 86 -1.70 -0.21 10.69
CA ARG A 86 -0.86 -1.24 11.34
C ARG A 86 -1.67 -2.48 11.72
N GLU A 87 -2.83 -2.29 12.36
CA GLU A 87 -3.69 -3.40 12.77
C GLU A 87 -4.13 -4.24 11.57
N ALA A 88 -4.50 -3.59 10.47
CA ALA A 88 -4.91 -4.29 9.26
C ALA A 88 -3.72 -4.99 8.58
N PHE A 89 -2.59 -4.30 8.46
CA PHE A 89 -1.40 -4.83 7.80
C PHE A 89 -0.83 -6.05 8.55
N MET A 90 -0.83 -6.01 9.87
CA MET A 90 -0.30 -7.08 10.72
C MET A 90 -1.31 -8.18 10.98
N HIS A 91 -2.55 -8.03 10.52
CA HIS A 91 -3.59 -9.04 10.74
C HIS A 91 -3.21 -10.35 10.04
N PRO A 92 -3.35 -11.51 10.72
CA PRO A 92 -3.00 -12.81 10.11
C PRO A 92 -3.73 -13.09 8.79
N GLU A 93 -4.97 -12.64 8.65
CA GLU A 93 -5.74 -12.81 7.41
C GLU A 93 -5.11 -12.07 6.24
N PHE A 94 -4.65 -10.83 6.46
CA PHE A 94 -3.93 -10.09 5.42
C PHE A 94 -2.60 -10.77 5.09
N GLN A 95 -1.86 -11.17 6.09
CA GLN A 95 -0.57 -11.84 5.91
C GLN A 95 -0.72 -13.15 5.11
N SER A 96 -1.83 -13.85 5.30
CA SER A 96 -2.17 -15.04 4.52
C SER A 96 -2.46 -14.69 3.04
N ARG A 97 -3.19 -13.60 2.79
CA ARG A 97 -3.59 -13.20 1.44
C ARG A 97 -2.41 -12.72 0.59
N ILE A 98 -1.42 -12.07 1.19
CA ILE A 98 -0.25 -11.61 0.42
C ILE A 98 0.58 -12.75 -0.16
N ASN A 99 0.42 -13.97 0.34
CA ASN A 99 1.09 -15.15 -0.23
C ASN A 99 0.57 -15.50 -1.63
N GLN A 100 -0.55 -14.94 -2.05
CA GLN A 100 -1.15 -15.20 -3.36
C GLN A 100 -0.58 -14.34 -4.49
N TYR A 101 0.24 -13.36 -4.16
CA TYR A 101 0.91 -12.55 -5.18
C TYR A 101 1.91 -13.38 -5.97
N PRO A 102 2.08 -13.11 -7.27
CA PRO A 102 3.10 -13.80 -8.06
C PRO A 102 4.50 -13.49 -7.53
N GLU A 103 5.42 -14.44 -7.70
CA GLU A 103 6.79 -14.29 -7.18
C GLU A 103 7.54 -13.10 -7.79
N SER A 104 7.21 -12.71 -9.02
CA SER A 104 7.84 -11.56 -9.65
C SER A 104 7.39 -10.23 -9.06
N ALA A 105 6.32 -10.21 -8.27
CA ALA A 105 5.81 -8.98 -7.67
C ALA A 105 6.74 -8.50 -6.56
N VAL A 106 7.11 -7.23 -6.63
CA VAL A 106 7.85 -6.53 -5.59
C VAL A 106 6.99 -5.34 -5.15
N ALA A 107 6.79 -5.19 -3.86
CA ALA A 107 5.97 -4.12 -3.28
C ALA A 107 6.84 -3.19 -2.43
N PHE A 108 6.58 -1.88 -2.54
CA PHE A 108 7.30 -0.84 -1.80
C PHE A 108 6.28 0.00 -1.01
N PRO A 109 5.68 -0.56 0.04
CA PRO A 109 4.69 0.18 0.82
C PRO A 109 5.35 1.25 1.68
N HIS A 110 4.77 2.44 1.68
CA HIS A 110 5.27 3.57 2.47
C HIS A 110 4.13 4.48 2.86
N LEU A 111 4.18 5.01 4.07
CA LEU A 111 3.16 5.90 4.59
C LEU A 111 3.57 7.35 4.39
N PHE A 112 2.59 8.17 4.03
CA PHE A 112 2.76 9.59 3.75
C PHE A 112 1.70 10.40 4.49
N LYS A 113 2.00 11.63 4.73
CA LYS A 113 1.05 12.59 5.26
C LYS A 113 0.96 13.76 4.30
N LYS A 114 -0.27 14.26 4.08
CA LYS A 114 -0.45 15.46 3.26
C LYS A 114 0.34 16.61 3.86
N LEU A 115 1.00 17.38 3.02
CA LEU A 115 1.75 18.57 3.39
C LEU A 115 1.07 19.79 2.79
N ALA A 116 0.76 20.77 3.62
CA ALA A 116 0.25 22.05 3.13
C ALA A 116 1.42 22.89 2.64
N VAL A 117 1.31 23.37 1.40
CA VAL A 117 2.28 24.30 0.82
C VAL A 117 1.49 25.49 0.30
N GLU A 118 1.70 26.65 0.91
CA GLU A 118 0.93 27.86 0.60
C GLU A 118 0.95 28.18 -0.89
N GLY A 119 -0.23 28.43 -1.44
CA GLY A 119 -0.39 28.73 -2.85
C GLY A 119 -0.38 27.51 -3.79
N HIS A 120 -0.15 26.28 -3.26
CA HIS A 120 0.00 25.07 -4.09
C HIS A 120 -0.91 23.92 -3.66
N CYS A 121 -0.92 23.57 -2.38
CA CYS A 121 -1.76 22.47 -1.90
C CYS A 121 -2.08 22.62 -0.42
N VAL A 122 -3.12 21.90 0.02
CA VAL A 122 -3.61 21.90 1.40
C VAL A 122 -3.44 20.52 2.03
N ALA A 123 -3.33 20.51 3.34
CA ALA A 123 -3.27 19.26 4.09
C ALA A 123 -4.66 18.72 4.42
#